data_bea301b77648c7fd9bda5df97e722483
#
_entry.id   bea301b77648c7fd9bda5df97e722483
#
_cell.length_a   1.000
_cell.length_b   1.000
_cell.length_c   1.000
_cell.angle_alpha   90.00
_cell.angle_beta   90.00
_cell.angle_gamma   90.00
#
_symmetry.space_group_name_H-M   'P 1'
#
loop_
_entity.id
_entity.type
_entity.pdbx_description
1 polymer ?
#
loop_
_entity_poly.entity_id
_entity_poly.type
_entity_poly.pdbx_seq_one_letter_code
_entity_poly.pdbx_strand_id
1 'polypeptide(L)'
;MKLIRFSLAPVAGIVAFMFGVMALEAVGHVIYPPPAEIEAFSREMGDAMATGDSARYRQVQEEMTPVLSAWLTDAPIGALLAVVLAWIGGGLIGGLVAALIAPSGKVWFALLVGAFDVVAIVMVTGQFSHPIWMPVLGIGGTLVVTGGVGWLMKRGPGKPSPV
;
A
#
# COMPACT_ATOMS: atom_id res chain seq x y z
N MET A 1 -6.72 -29.21 0.22
CA MET A 1 -7.33 -27.86 0.40
C MET A 1 -6.53 -26.91 1.32
N LYS A 2 -5.94 -27.36 2.47
CA LYS A 2 -5.16 -26.48 3.35
C LYS A 2 -3.93 -25.88 2.66
N LEU A 3 -3.18 -26.67 1.89
CA LEU A 3 -1.96 -26.23 1.21
C LEU A 3 -2.23 -25.07 0.20
N ILE A 4 -3.31 -25.22 -0.59
CA ILE A 4 -3.72 -24.16 -1.55
C ILE A 4 -4.04 -22.85 -0.82
N ARG A 5 -4.71 -22.92 0.33
CA ARG A 5 -5.01 -21.70 1.11
C ARG A 5 -3.76 -21.06 1.72
N PHE A 6 -2.73 -21.85 2.07
CA PHE A 6 -1.45 -21.31 2.52
C PHE A 6 -0.76 -20.48 1.44
N SER A 7 -0.75 -20.97 0.19
CA SER A 7 -0.13 -20.24 -0.93
C SER A 7 -1.00 -19.08 -1.42
N LEU A 8 -2.33 -19.24 -1.40
CA LEU A 8 -3.27 -18.23 -1.86
C LEU A 8 -3.38 -17.03 -0.92
N ALA A 9 -3.27 -17.24 0.39
CA ALA A 9 -3.45 -16.19 1.39
C ALA A 9 -2.52 -14.98 1.19
N PRO A 10 -1.18 -15.14 1.07
CA PRO A 10 -0.29 -14.02 0.87
C PRO A 10 -0.51 -13.36 -0.51
N VAL A 11 -0.71 -14.13 -1.56
CA VAL A 11 -0.92 -13.60 -2.92
C VAL A 11 -2.19 -12.75 -2.97
N ALA A 12 -3.32 -13.28 -2.49
CA ALA A 12 -4.57 -12.54 -2.45
C ALA A 12 -4.48 -11.31 -1.54
N GLY A 13 -3.75 -11.41 -0.41
CA GLY A 13 -3.50 -10.29 0.48
C GLY A 13 -2.71 -9.17 -0.19
N ILE A 14 -1.63 -9.49 -0.90
CA ILE A 14 -0.83 -8.51 -1.64
C ILE A 14 -1.66 -7.87 -2.77
N VAL A 15 -2.41 -8.66 -3.53
CA VAL A 15 -3.30 -8.13 -4.57
C VAL A 15 -4.34 -7.18 -3.97
N ALA A 16 -5.00 -7.57 -2.88
CA ALA A 16 -5.96 -6.73 -2.19
C ALA A 16 -5.33 -5.45 -1.61
N PHE A 17 -4.11 -5.53 -1.10
CA PHE A 17 -3.29 -4.38 -0.68
C PHE A 17 -3.10 -3.40 -1.84
N MET A 18 -2.62 -3.86 -3.01
CA MET A 18 -2.38 -3.01 -4.17
C MET A 18 -3.66 -2.29 -4.62
N PHE A 19 -4.77 -3.02 -4.75
CA PHE A 19 -6.07 -2.41 -5.08
C PHE A 19 -6.55 -1.43 -4.00
N GLY A 20 -6.32 -1.75 -2.73
CA GLY A 20 -6.65 -0.89 -1.60
C GLY A 20 -5.90 0.44 -1.64
N VAL A 21 -4.58 0.40 -1.85
CA VAL A 21 -3.75 1.60 -2.00
C VAL A 21 -4.24 2.43 -3.19
N MET A 22 -4.37 1.82 -4.37
CA MET A 22 -4.82 2.53 -5.58
C MET A 22 -6.19 3.20 -5.40
N ALA A 23 -7.15 2.51 -4.77
CA ALA A 23 -8.48 3.05 -4.53
C ALA A 23 -8.44 4.24 -3.55
N LEU A 24 -7.66 4.14 -2.47
CA LEU A 24 -7.53 5.21 -1.48
C LEU A 24 -6.74 6.40 -2.03
N GLU A 25 -5.69 6.17 -2.82
CA GLU A 25 -4.97 7.24 -3.53
C GLU A 25 -5.88 7.95 -4.53
N ALA A 26 -6.70 7.22 -5.29
CA ALA A 26 -7.68 7.83 -6.20
C ALA A 26 -8.65 8.76 -5.45
N VAL A 27 -9.13 8.35 -4.27
CA VAL A 27 -9.95 9.23 -3.39
C VAL A 27 -9.13 10.44 -2.93
N GLY A 28 -7.88 10.22 -2.53
CA GLY A 28 -6.96 11.30 -2.13
C GLY A 28 -6.75 12.32 -3.25
N HIS A 29 -6.57 11.88 -4.49
CA HIS A 29 -6.41 12.74 -5.66
C HIS A 29 -7.67 13.55 -6.01
N VAL A 30 -8.86 13.02 -5.73
CA VAL A 30 -10.12 13.79 -5.90
C VAL A 30 -10.19 14.95 -4.90
N ILE A 31 -9.70 14.74 -3.67
CA ILE A 31 -9.74 15.76 -2.60
C ILE A 31 -8.57 16.76 -2.73
N TYR A 32 -7.40 16.24 -3.08
CA TYR A 32 -6.15 16.98 -3.24
C TYR A 32 -5.53 16.65 -4.60
N PRO A 33 -6.04 17.23 -5.71
CA PRO A 33 -5.54 16.93 -7.04
C PRO A 33 -4.06 17.33 -7.15
N PRO A 34 -3.20 16.45 -7.69
CA PRO A 34 -1.82 16.80 -7.98
C PRO A 34 -1.75 17.86 -9.09
N PRO A 35 -0.62 18.58 -9.24
CA PRO A 35 -0.40 19.46 -10.37
C PRO A 35 -0.60 18.75 -11.72
N ALA A 36 -1.13 19.46 -12.70
CA ALA A 36 -1.41 18.91 -14.04
C ALA A 36 -0.20 18.26 -14.72
N GLU A 37 1.00 18.77 -14.42
CA GLU A 37 2.28 18.23 -14.91
C GLU A 37 2.52 16.81 -14.35
N ILE A 38 2.30 16.58 -13.05
CA ILE A 38 2.43 15.27 -12.42
C ILE A 38 1.38 14.28 -12.97
N GLU A 39 0.16 14.76 -13.20
CA GLU A 39 -0.87 13.94 -13.86
C GLU A 39 -0.49 13.55 -15.29
N ALA A 40 0.16 14.46 -16.04
CA ALA A 40 0.64 14.16 -17.38
C ALA A 40 1.71 13.06 -17.36
N PHE A 41 2.70 13.15 -16.49
CA PHE A 41 3.70 12.09 -16.30
C PHE A 41 3.07 10.75 -15.89
N SER A 42 2.09 10.77 -14.99
CA SER A 42 1.41 9.53 -14.54
C SER A 42 0.66 8.84 -15.68
N ARG A 43 0.00 9.62 -16.56
CA ARG A 43 -0.65 9.06 -17.75
C ARG A 43 0.37 8.48 -18.72
N GLU A 44 1.45 9.18 -18.99
CA GLU A 44 2.48 8.75 -19.91
C GLU A 44 3.21 7.50 -19.43
N MET A 45 3.46 7.38 -18.12
CA MET A 45 3.96 6.14 -17.52
C MET A 45 2.97 4.98 -17.69
N GLY A 46 1.67 5.23 -17.51
CA GLY A 46 0.61 4.25 -17.74
C GLY A 46 0.59 3.75 -19.18
N ASP A 47 0.71 4.65 -20.16
CA ASP A 47 0.76 4.32 -21.59
C ASP A 47 2.04 3.51 -21.94
N ALA A 48 3.19 3.89 -21.40
CA ALA A 48 4.44 3.17 -21.59
C ALA A 48 4.36 1.74 -21.00
N MET A 49 3.73 1.58 -19.83
CA MET A 49 3.48 0.25 -19.25
C MET A 49 2.52 -0.58 -20.10
N ALA A 50 1.43 0.01 -20.59
CA ALA A 50 0.43 -0.69 -21.41
C ALA A 50 1.01 -1.17 -22.75
N THR A 51 1.96 -0.43 -23.33
CA THR A 51 2.66 -0.77 -24.57
C THR A 51 3.90 -1.63 -24.37
N GLY A 52 4.34 -1.84 -23.11
CA GLY A 52 5.56 -2.55 -22.76
C GLY A 52 6.85 -1.78 -23.10
N ASP A 53 6.77 -0.46 -23.33
CA ASP A 53 7.91 0.40 -23.63
C ASP A 53 8.68 0.76 -22.34
N SER A 54 9.56 -0.15 -21.94
CA SER A 54 10.37 0.02 -20.73
C SER A 54 11.41 1.16 -20.84
N ALA A 55 11.79 1.57 -22.05
CA ALA A 55 12.71 2.68 -22.27
C ALA A 55 11.97 4.00 -21.99
N ARG A 56 10.78 4.17 -22.57
CA ARG A 56 9.92 5.34 -22.32
C ARG A 56 9.52 5.44 -20.86
N TYR A 57 9.13 4.33 -20.23
CA TYR A 57 8.79 4.30 -18.80
C TYR A 57 9.93 4.88 -17.94
N ARG A 58 11.17 4.43 -18.15
CA ARG A 58 12.34 4.94 -17.40
C ARG A 58 12.60 6.41 -17.65
N GLN A 59 12.52 6.85 -18.91
CA GLN A 59 12.72 8.25 -19.27
C GLN A 59 11.71 9.15 -18.55
N VAL A 60 10.42 8.81 -18.62
CA VAL A 60 9.35 9.56 -17.94
C VAL A 60 9.56 9.57 -16.42
N GLN A 61 9.98 8.45 -15.83
CA GLN A 61 10.30 8.38 -14.41
C GLN A 61 11.44 9.30 -14.02
N GLU A 62 12.51 9.38 -14.84
CA GLU A 62 13.64 10.28 -14.62
C GLU A 62 13.22 11.76 -14.70
N GLU A 63 12.38 12.11 -15.68
CA GLU A 63 11.83 13.46 -15.87
C GLU A 63 10.89 13.86 -14.73
N MET A 64 10.02 12.93 -14.26
CA MET A 64 9.06 13.16 -13.19
C MET A 64 9.73 13.31 -11.82
N THR A 65 10.81 12.59 -11.55
CA THR A 65 11.44 12.52 -10.22
C THR A 65 11.74 13.88 -9.61
N PRO A 66 12.41 14.83 -10.30
CA PRO A 66 12.69 16.16 -9.73
C PRO A 66 11.43 16.99 -9.52
N VAL A 67 10.46 16.90 -10.42
CA VAL A 67 9.19 17.66 -10.34
C VAL A 67 8.36 17.18 -9.15
N LEU A 68 8.23 15.85 -9.00
CA LEU A 68 7.49 15.24 -7.89
C LEU A 68 8.19 15.53 -6.54
N SER A 69 9.51 15.44 -6.48
CA SER A 69 10.28 15.74 -5.26
C SER A 69 10.13 17.20 -4.84
N ALA A 70 10.14 18.14 -5.78
CA ALA A 70 9.91 19.54 -5.50
C ALA A 70 8.48 19.78 -4.98
N TRP A 71 7.49 19.19 -5.63
CA TRP A 71 6.09 19.29 -5.17
C TRP A 71 5.88 18.71 -3.79
N LEU A 72 6.44 17.52 -3.49
CA LEU A 72 6.30 16.88 -2.18
C LEU A 72 6.86 17.73 -1.02
N THR A 73 7.84 18.59 -1.30
CA THR A 73 8.43 19.50 -0.31
C THR A 73 7.43 20.59 0.12
N ASP A 74 6.61 21.08 -0.83
CA ASP A 74 5.69 22.20 -0.63
C ASP A 74 4.20 21.75 -0.62
N ALA A 75 3.93 20.44 -0.76
CA ALA A 75 2.58 19.91 -0.84
C ALA A 75 1.77 20.19 0.45
N PRO A 76 0.47 20.45 0.32
CA PRO A 76 -0.42 20.59 1.47
C PRO A 76 -0.34 19.35 2.36
N ILE A 77 -0.28 19.54 3.68
CA ILE A 77 -0.21 18.42 4.65
C ILE A 77 -1.34 17.40 4.45
N GLY A 78 -2.52 17.84 4.00
CA GLY A 78 -3.66 16.97 3.69
C GLY A 78 -3.36 16.01 2.54
N ALA A 79 -2.67 16.45 1.48
CA ALA A 79 -2.25 15.61 0.37
C ALA A 79 -1.26 14.54 0.84
N LEU A 80 -0.26 14.93 1.63
CA LEU A 80 0.74 14.01 2.20
C LEU A 80 0.10 12.98 3.14
N LEU A 81 -0.84 13.42 3.99
CA LEU A 81 -1.60 12.53 4.86
C LEU A 81 -2.48 11.55 4.09
N ALA A 82 -3.09 11.98 2.97
CA ALA A 82 -3.88 11.09 2.13
C ALA A 82 -3.05 9.92 1.61
N VAL A 83 -1.80 10.16 1.19
CA VAL A 83 -0.87 9.11 0.76
C VAL A 83 -0.53 8.16 1.91
N VAL A 84 -0.19 8.70 3.10
CA VAL A 84 0.10 7.86 4.28
C VAL A 84 -1.11 7.01 4.68
N LEU A 85 -2.32 7.59 4.63
CA LEU A 85 -3.56 6.85 4.92
C LEU A 85 -3.85 5.78 3.86
N ALA A 86 -3.47 6.02 2.59
CA ALA A 86 -3.59 5.01 1.55
C ALA A 86 -2.67 3.80 1.81
N TRP A 87 -1.43 4.02 2.23
CA TRP A 87 -0.51 2.94 2.62
C TRP A 87 -1.09 2.12 3.79
N ILE A 88 -1.44 2.80 4.89
CA ILE A 88 -2.00 2.14 6.09
C ILE A 88 -3.30 1.40 5.77
N GLY A 89 -4.20 2.03 5.00
CA GLY A 89 -5.48 1.45 4.60
C GLY A 89 -5.32 0.26 3.65
N GLY A 90 -4.39 0.34 2.71
CA GLY A 90 -4.00 -0.79 1.87
C GLY A 90 -3.47 -1.97 2.69
N GLY A 91 -2.56 -1.69 3.63
CA GLY A 91 -2.06 -2.69 4.59
C GLY A 91 -3.17 -3.33 5.41
N LEU A 92 -4.14 -2.55 5.89
CA LEU A 92 -5.33 -3.04 6.58
C LEU A 92 -6.15 -3.99 5.71
N ILE A 93 -6.49 -3.58 4.50
CA ILE A 93 -7.30 -4.36 3.55
C ILE A 93 -6.56 -5.65 3.17
N GLY A 94 -5.32 -5.55 2.75
CA GLY A 94 -4.51 -6.70 2.35
C GLY A 94 -4.25 -7.68 3.51
N GLY A 95 -3.92 -7.15 4.69
CA GLY A 95 -3.73 -7.95 5.91
C GLY A 95 -5.00 -8.68 6.33
N LEU A 96 -6.17 -8.04 6.22
CA LEU A 96 -7.47 -8.64 6.49
C LEU A 96 -7.76 -9.80 5.52
N VAL A 97 -7.59 -9.58 4.21
CA VAL A 97 -7.81 -10.62 3.19
C VAL A 97 -6.88 -11.81 3.42
N ALA A 98 -5.59 -11.57 3.66
CA ALA A 98 -4.63 -12.62 3.96
C ALA A 98 -5.04 -13.43 5.21
N ALA A 99 -5.42 -12.76 6.31
CA ALA A 99 -5.85 -13.40 7.54
C ALA A 99 -7.17 -14.19 7.41
N LEU A 100 -8.09 -13.74 6.54
CA LEU A 100 -9.35 -14.45 6.26
C LEU A 100 -9.12 -15.75 5.49
N ILE A 101 -8.23 -15.73 4.50
CA ILE A 101 -7.93 -16.89 3.64
C ILE A 101 -7.04 -17.89 4.39
N ALA A 102 -6.12 -17.42 5.22
CA ALA A 102 -5.16 -18.25 5.93
C ALA A 102 -5.85 -19.34 6.78
N PRO A 103 -5.48 -20.63 6.61
CA PRO A 103 -6.08 -21.73 7.37
C PRO A 103 -5.61 -21.75 8.83
N SER A 104 -4.43 -21.21 9.12
CA SER A 104 -3.83 -21.05 10.45
C SER A 104 -2.76 -19.96 10.36
N GLY A 105 -2.23 -19.52 11.51
CA GLY A 105 -1.16 -18.51 11.52
C GLY A 105 -1.58 -17.14 10.99
N LYS A 106 -2.84 -16.75 11.17
CA LYS A 106 -3.45 -15.51 10.61
C LYS A 106 -2.63 -14.25 10.85
N VAL A 107 -2.01 -14.15 12.04
CA VAL A 107 -1.13 -13.03 12.39
C VAL A 107 0.07 -12.95 11.44
N TRP A 108 0.71 -14.09 11.18
CA TRP A 108 1.89 -14.14 10.32
C TRP A 108 1.57 -13.76 8.87
N PHE A 109 0.42 -14.21 8.35
CA PHE A 109 -0.01 -13.86 6.99
C PHE A 109 -0.37 -12.38 6.86
N ALA A 110 -1.02 -11.79 7.87
CA ALA A 110 -1.30 -10.35 7.89
C ALA A 110 0.01 -9.54 7.98
N LEU A 111 0.94 -9.93 8.87
CA LEU A 111 2.24 -9.28 8.99
C LEU A 111 3.13 -9.45 7.75
N LEU A 112 3.00 -10.53 7.00
CA LEU A 112 3.71 -10.71 5.73
C LEU A 112 3.27 -9.66 4.70
N VAL A 113 1.97 -9.37 4.62
CA VAL A 113 1.46 -8.28 3.78
C VAL A 113 1.97 -6.94 4.31
N GLY A 114 1.96 -6.72 5.64
CA GLY A 114 2.54 -5.53 6.25
C GLY A 114 4.04 -5.35 5.94
N ALA A 115 4.81 -6.44 5.96
CA ALA A 115 6.22 -6.40 5.59
C ALA A 115 6.43 -6.05 4.11
N PHE A 116 5.57 -6.55 3.22
CA PHE A 116 5.56 -6.18 1.81
C PHE A 116 5.29 -4.68 1.63
N ASP A 117 4.28 -4.13 2.33
CA ASP A 117 3.97 -2.70 2.32
C ASP A 117 5.14 -1.85 2.86
N VAL A 118 5.77 -2.27 3.97
CA VAL A 118 6.97 -1.60 4.50
C VAL A 118 8.09 -1.53 3.45
N VAL A 119 8.34 -2.62 2.72
CA VAL A 119 9.33 -2.63 1.63
C VAL A 119 8.92 -1.64 0.53
N ALA A 120 7.64 -1.63 0.14
CA ALA A 120 7.13 -0.69 -0.86
C ALA A 120 7.30 0.77 -0.41
N ILE A 121 6.96 1.11 0.84
CA ILE A 121 7.15 2.45 1.42
C ILE A 121 8.63 2.85 1.37
N VAL A 122 9.54 1.97 1.80
CA VAL A 122 10.99 2.25 1.78
C VAL A 122 11.50 2.46 0.36
N MET A 123 11.04 1.66 -0.60
CA MET A 123 11.42 1.82 -2.01
C MET A 123 10.94 3.15 -2.59
N VAL A 124 9.68 3.52 -2.36
CA VAL A 124 9.10 4.77 -2.86
C VAL A 124 9.78 5.98 -2.22
N THR A 125 9.95 5.96 -0.89
CA THR A 125 10.58 7.07 -0.17
C THR A 125 12.09 7.19 -0.43
N GLY A 126 12.72 6.12 -0.90
CA GLY A 126 14.10 6.14 -1.37
C GLY A 126 14.28 6.74 -2.78
N GLN A 127 13.21 6.77 -3.60
CA GLN A 127 13.23 7.34 -4.95
C GLN A 127 12.92 8.84 -4.98
N PHE A 128 12.06 9.30 -4.08
CA PHE A 128 11.60 10.69 -4.03
C PHE A 128 11.87 11.29 -2.66
N SER A 129 12.19 12.60 -2.63
CA SER A 129 12.37 13.32 -1.37
C SER A 129 11.04 13.49 -0.65
N HIS A 130 10.86 12.77 0.46
CA HIS A 130 9.68 12.85 1.31
C HIS A 130 10.02 13.46 2.68
N PRO A 131 9.09 14.19 3.32
CA PRO A 131 9.23 14.53 4.72
C PRO A 131 9.36 13.28 5.59
N ILE A 132 10.35 13.24 6.48
CA ILE A 132 10.71 12.03 7.27
C ILE A 132 9.55 11.45 8.09
N TRP A 133 8.56 12.26 8.48
CA TRP A 133 7.40 11.82 9.22
C TRP A 133 6.49 10.88 8.42
N MET A 134 6.46 11.01 7.08
CA MET A 134 5.62 10.17 6.21
C MET A 134 5.99 8.69 6.29
N PRO A 135 7.24 8.27 5.99
CA PRO A 135 7.63 6.86 6.12
C PRO A 135 7.52 6.37 7.55
N VAL A 136 7.82 7.20 8.57
CA VAL A 136 7.70 6.80 9.97
C VAL A 136 6.24 6.47 10.32
N LEU A 137 5.29 7.34 9.97
CA LEU A 137 3.87 7.08 10.21
C LEU A 137 3.33 5.94 9.32
N GLY A 138 3.72 5.88 8.06
CA GLY A 138 3.31 4.82 7.13
C GLY A 138 3.74 3.45 7.64
N ILE A 139 5.02 3.25 7.93
CA ILE A 139 5.57 1.99 8.43
C ILE A 139 4.94 1.62 9.79
N GLY A 140 4.93 2.57 10.74
CA GLY A 140 4.36 2.33 12.07
C GLY A 140 2.87 1.98 12.00
N GLY A 141 2.10 2.74 11.25
CA GLY A 141 0.67 2.52 11.05
C GLY A 141 0.37 1.18 10.38
N THR A 142 1.07 0.84 9.31
CA THR A 142 0.93 -0.46 8.61
C THR A 142 1.19 -1.65 9.54
N LEU A 143 2.27 -1.61 10.32
CA LEU A 143 2.59 -2.70 11.25
C LEU A 143 1.53 -2.84 12.34
N VAL A 144 1.02 -1.72 12.86
CA VAL A 144 -0.04 -1.73 13.87
C VAL A 144 -1.35 -2.30 13.32
N VAL A 145 -1.79 -1.86 12.13
CA VAL A 145 -3.07 -2.32 11.57
C VAL A 145 -2.99 -3.79 11.12
N THR A 146 -1.91 -4.21 10.47
CA THR A 146 -1.75 -5.60 10.02
C THR A 146 -1.58 -6.56 11.20
N GLY A 147 -0.79 -6.20 12.21
CA GLY A 147 -0.67 -6.96 13.45
C GLY A 147 -1.99 -7.06 14.21
N GLY A 148 -2.71 -5.93 14.33
CA GLY A 148 -4.02 -5.84 14.97
C GLY A 148 -5.07 -6.70 14.30
N VAL A 149 -5.19 -6.63 12.97
CA VAL A 149 -6.11 -7.48 12.18
C VAL A 149 -5.79 -8.95 12.37
N GLY A 150 -4.52 -9.32 12.22
CA GLY A 150 -4.11 -10.71 12.40
C GLY A 150 -4.46 -11.26 13.78
N TRP A 151 -4.28 -10.44 14.82
CA TRP A 151 -4.60 -10.79 16.19
C TRP A 151 -6.11 -10.90 16.45
N LEU A 152 -6.92 -9.96 15.95
CA LEU A 152 -8.38 -10.01 16.02
C LEU A 152 -8.92 -11.27 15.34
N MET A 153 -8.41 -11.57 14.14
CA MET A 153 -8.84 -12.73 13.37
C MET A 153 -8.38 -14.08 13.98
N LYS A 154 -7.32 -14.07 14.81
CA LYS A 154 -6.90 -15.26 15.58
C LYS A 154 -7.89 -15.61 16.68
N ARG A 155 -8.52 -14.61 17.30
CA ARG A 155 -9.41 -14.83 18.44
C ARG A 155 -10.71 -15.57 18.08
N GLY A 156 -11.19 -15.49 16.82
CA GLY A 156 -12.42 -16.16 16.37
C GLY A 156 -13.66 -15.85 17.23
N PRO A 157 -14.89 -16.09 16.77
CA PRO A 157 -16.03 -16.10 17.68
C PRO A 157 -15.78 -17.19 18.75
N GLY A 158 -15.82 -16.76 20.02
CA GLY A 158 -15.57 -17.65 21.15
C GLY A 158 -16.39 -18.94 21.03
N LYS A 159 -15.74 -20.09 21.20
CA LYS A 159 -16.49 -21.34 21.40
C LYS A 159 -17.43 -21.07 22.57
N PRO A 160 -18.75 -21.34 22.43
CA PRO A 160 -19.61 -21.33 23.58
C PRO A 160 -19.03 -22.29 24.65
N SER A 161 -18.88 -21.77 25.88
CA SER A 161 -18.46 -22.61 27.01
C SER A 161 -19.39 -23.80 27.09
N PRO A 162 -18.89 -25.05 27.24
CA PRO A 162 -19.74 -26.19 27.51
C PRO A 162 -20.45 -25.90 28.81
N VAL A 163 -21.80 -25.90 28.75
CA VAL A 163 -22.72 -25.87 29.91
C VAL A 163 -22.68 -27.24 30.54
#